data_b3dc066f696ce49b6e98d02fa791ba6d
#
_entry.id   b3dc066f696ce49b6e98d02fa791ba6d
#
_cell.length_a   1.000
_cell.length_b   1.000
_cell.length_c   1.000
_cell.angle_alpha   90.00
_cell.angle_beta   90.00
_cell.angle_gamma   90.00
#
_symmetry.space_group_name_H-M   'P 1'
#
loop_
_entity.id
_entity.type
_entity.pdbx_description
1 polymer ?
#
loop_
_entity_poly.entity_id
_entity_poly.type
_entity_poly.pdbx_seq_one_letter_code
_entity_poly.pdbx_strand_id
1 'polypeptide(L)'
;GVENEVIKETLSAFGGVKHRLQYVDEIQGVKFYNDSKSTNILATQKALSGFDNNKVILIAGGLDRGNEFDELVPHITGLKEMVILGESAPRVKRAADKAGVPYVDATDVADATKKAFDLASPGDVVLLSPANASWDMYPNFEVRGDEFLATVKGLK
;
A
#
# COMPACT_ATOMS: atom_id res chain seq x y z
N GLY A 1 21.75 -6.25 9.86
CA GLY A 1 21.77 -6.59 10.03
C GLY A 1 21.67 -6.52 10.42
N VAL A 2 21.67 -6.75 10.23
CA VAL A 2 21.54 -6.96 10.63
C VAL A 2 21.43 -6.79 11.12
N GLU A 3 21.17 -6.53 10.48
CA GLU A 3 21.07 -6.70 10.90
C GLU A 3 20.84 -6.48 11.20
N ASN A 4 20.82 -6.22 10.93
CA ASN A 4 20.59 -6.29 11.31
C ASN A 4 20.35 -6.13 11.37
N GLU A 5 19.79 -5.76 10.86
CA GLU A 5 19.52 -6.02 10.93
C GLU A 5 19.17 -6.06 11.32
N VAL A 6 19.11 -5.76 10.91
CA VAL A 6 18.75 -6.15 11.20
C VAL A 6 18.32 -5.80 11.62
N ILE A 7 18.27 -5.43 11.61
CA ILE A 7 17.86 -5.63 11.98
C ILE A 7 17.49 -5.24 11.98
N LYS A 8 17.24 -4.85 11.87
CA LYS A 8 16.87 -4.94 11.88
C LYS A 8 16.47 -5.07 11.93
N GLU A 9 16.10 -4.91 11.74
CA GLU A 9 15.71 -5.41 11.74
C GLU A 9 15.27 -5.52 12.18
N THR A 10 15.25 -5.21 12.00
CA THR A 10 14.92 -5.70 12.39
C THR A 10 14.48 -5.39 12.78
N LEU A 11 14.27 -4.98 12.59
CA LEU A 11 14.08 -5.12 12.80
C LEU A 11 14.00 -4.75 12.62
N SER A 12 13.90 -4.48 12.29
CA SER A 12 14.03 -4.63 12.04
C SER A 12 14.03 -4.41 12.00
N ALA A 13 14.04 -4.05 11.72
CA ALA A 13 14.22 -4.24 11.59
C ALA A 13 14.06 -4.19 11.77
N PHE A 14 13.67 -4.04 11.71
CA PHE A 14 13.51 -4.34 11.87
C PHE A 14 12.80 -4.67 11.82
N GLY A 15 13.67 -4.83 11.44
CA GLY A 15 12.76 -5.88 11.17
C GLY A 15 11.31 -5.75 11.48
N GLY A 16 10.65 -5.35 11.31
CA GLY A 16 9.28 -5.13 11.68
C GLY A 16 8.42 -6.39 11.68
N VAL A 17 7.19 -6.24 12.05
CA VAL A 17 6.18 -7.27 12.03
C VAL A 17 5.78 -7.52 10.58
N LYS A 18 5.64 -8.78 10.19
CA LYS A 18 5.20 -9.15 8.84
C LYS A 18 3.82 -8.52 8.56
N HIS A 19 3.66 -7.99 7.36
CA HIS A 19 2.46 -7.30 6.87
C HIS A 19 2.16 -5.95 7.56
N ARG A 20 3.02 -5.48 8.47
CA ARG A 20 2.89 -4.17 9.08
C ARG A 20 4.08 -3.30 8.67
N LEU A 21 3.88 -2.44 7.68
CA LEU A 21 4.89 -1.54 7.13
C LEU A 21 6.21 -2.26 6.88
N GLN A 22 6.10 -3.49 6.37
CA GLN A 22 7.21 -4.38 6.12
C GLN A 22 7.95 -3.96 4.85
N TYR A 23 9.24 -3.65 4.97
CA TYR A 23 10.07 -3.42 3.78
C TYR A 23 10.23 -4.75 3.04
N VAL A 24 9.92 -4.75 1.74
CA VAL A 24 9.95 -5.98 0.94
C VAL A 24 11.22 -6.04 0.09
N ASP A 25 11.45 -5.05 -0.76
CA ASP A 25 12.56 -5.06 -1.69
C ASP A 25 12.67 -3.70 -2.38
N GLU A 26 13.77 -3.52 -3.10
CA GLU A 26 13.98 -2.37 -3.99
C GLU A 26 14.28 -2.90 -5.38
N ILE A 27 13.48 -2.49 -6.38
CA ILE A 27 13.61 -2.95 -7.76
C ILE A 27 13.69 -1.72 -8.66
N GLN A 28 14.78 -1.59 -9.40
CA GLN A 28 15.03 -0.44 -10.30
C GLN A 28 14.87 0.90 -9.56
N GLY A 29 15.32 0.96 -8.31
CA GLY A 29 15.23 2.17 -7.51
C GLY A 29 13.87 2.43 -6.86
N VAL A 30 12.91 1.53 -7.04
CA VAL A 30 11.57 1.64 -6.44
C VAL A 30 11.51 0.73 -5.22
N LYS A 31 11.16 1.29 -4.06
CA LYS A 31 11.04 0.53 -2.81
C LYS A 31 9.60 0.07 -2.61
N PHE A 32 9.44 -1.16 -2.14
CA PHE A 32 8.13 -1.76 -1.91
C PHE A 32 7.93 -2.04 -0.43
N TYR A 33 6.79 -1.59 0.11
CA TYR A 33 6.42 -1.81 1.52
C TYR A 33 5.07 -2.51 1.61
N ASN A 34 5.01 -3.56 2.44
CA ASN A 34 3.80 -4.35 2.68
C ASN A 34 3.18 -3.93 4.00
N ASP A 35 2.03 -3.25 3.93
CA ASP A 35 1.26 -2.83 5.10
C ASP A 35 -0.16 -3.40 5.02
N SER A 36 -0.29 -4.65 4.57
CA SER A 36 -1.59 -5.32 4.39
C SER A 36 -2.40 -5.40 5.69
N LYS A 37 -1.72 -5.31 6.85
CA LYS A 37 -2.40 -5.30 8.15
C LYS A 37 -3.20 -4.03 8.39
N SER A 38 -3.02 -2.98 7.60
CA SER A 38 -3.76 -1.72 7.72
C SER A 38 -5.16 -1.90 7.14
N THR A 39 -6.09 -2.31 8.01
CA THR A 39 -7.47 -2.63 7.64
C THR A 39 -8.45 -1.50 7.93
N ASN A 40 -7.95 -0.33 8.35
CA ASN A 40 -8.78 0.85 8.62
C ASN A 40 -8.01 2.13 8.25
N ILE A 41 -8.74 3.25 8.27
CA ILE A 41 -8.20 4.55 7.86
C ILE A 41 -7.02 4.98 8.75
N LEU A 42 -7.17 4.84 10.06
CA LEU A 42 -6.15 5.29 11.02
C LEU A 42 -4.81 4.58 10.78
N ALA A 43 -4.85 3.28 10.53
CA ALA A 43 -3.62 2.51 10.28
C ALA A 43 -2.91 3.00 9.02
N THR A 44 -3.66 3.26 7.94
CA THR A 44 -3.08 3.79 6.71
C THR A 44 -2.54 5.20 6.90
N GLN A 45 -3.21 6.05 7.68
CA GLN A 45 -2.69 7.37 8.02
C GLN A 45 -1.32 7.27 8.68
N LYS A 46 -1.17 6.34 9.63
CA LYS A 46 0.11 6.14 10.32
C LYS A 46 1.20 5.69 9.36
N ALA A 47 0.88 4.77 8.46
CA ALA A 47 1.85 4.29 7.47
C ALA A 47 2.31 5.44 6.57
N LEU A 48 1.37 6.25 6.08
CA LEU A 48 1.70 7.38 5.19
C LEU A 48 2.58 8.42 5.88
N SER A 49 2.44 8.59 7.20
CA SER A 49 3.22 9.58 7.94
C SER A 49 4.73 9.31 7.90
N GLY A 50 5.15 8.11 7.54
CA GLY A 50 6.56 7.74 7.43
C GLY A 50 7.20 8.05 6.09
N PHE A 51 6.45 8.61 5.14
CA PHE A 51 6.93 8.82 3.77
C PHE A 51 6.67 10.24 3.29
N ASP A 52 7.38 10.62 2.23
CA ASP A 52 7.13 11.85 1.49
C ASP A 52 6.06 11.56 0.43
N ASN A 53 4.88 12.15 0.58
CA ASN A 53 3.73 11.82 -0.25
C ASN A 53 4.00 11.92 -1.75
N ASN A 54 4.79 12.91 -2.19
CA ASN A 54 5.02 13.11 -3.62
C ASN A 54 5.86 11.99 -4.25
N LYS A 55 6.36 11.05 -3.44
CA LYS A 55 7.11 9.89 -3.92
C LYS A 55 6.37 8.57 -3.69
N VAL A 56 5.12 8.62 -3.23
CA VAL A 56 4.38 7.41 -2.85
C VAL A 56 3.30 7.11 -3.88
N ILE A 57 3.26 5.84 -4.29
CA ILE A 57 2.12 5.26 -5.01
C ILE A 57 1.43 4.33 -4.03
N LEU A 58 0.20 4.67 -3.66
CA LEU A 58 -0.57 3.95 -2.64
C LEU A 58 -1.54 2.97 -3.28
N ILE A 59 -1.46 1.70 -2.87
CA ILE A 59 -2.44 0.69 -3.23
C ILE A 59 -3.46 0.61 -2.11
N ALA A 60 -4.73 0.90 -2.39
CA ALA A 60 -5.78 0.98 -1.40
C ALA A 60 -7.10 0.39 -1.90
N GLY A 61 -7.95 -0.01 -0.96
CA GLY A 61 -9.25 -0.57 -1.24
C GLY A 61 -9.41 -1.96 -0.62
N GLY A 62 -10.62 -2.47 -0.66
CA GLY A 62 -10.95 -3.78 -0.10
C GLY A 62 -12.43 -3.89 0.19
N LEU A 63 -12.76 -4.53 1.31
CA LEU A 63 -14.14 -4.78 1.70
C LEU A 63 -14.90 -3.48 1.95
N ASP A 64 -16.08 -3.34 1.35
CA ASP A 64 -16.93 -2.16 1.55
C ASP A 64 -17.80 -2.36 2.79
N ARG A 65 -17.53 -1.55 3.82
CA ARG A 65 -18.30 -1.55 5.06
C ARG A 65 -19.24 -0.34 5.16
N GLY A 66 -19.43 0.38 4.05
CA GLY A 66 -20.31 1.55 4.03
C GLY A 66 -19.66 2.83 4.52
N ASN A 67 -18.36 2.81 4.81
CA ASN A 67 -17.65 4.00 5.29
C ASN A 67 -17.22 4.88 4.14
N GLU A 68 -17.30 6.20 4.33
CA GLU A 68 -16.58 7.14 3.46
C GLU A 68 -15.16 7.31 3.97
N PHE A 69 -14.27 7.74 3.06
CA PHE A 69 -12.86 7.89 3.37
C PHE A 69 -12.44 9.36 3.49
N ASP A 70 -13.38 10.23 3.91
CA ASP A 70 -13.12 11.67 4.03
C ASP A 70 -11.98 11.96 5.01
N GLU A 71 -11.85 11.18 6.08
CA GLU A 71 -10.77 11.34 7.05
C GLU A 71 -9.40 11.05 6.46
N LEU A 72 -9.35 10.29 5.38
CA LEU A 72 -8.10 9.97 4.70
C LEU A 72 -7.61 11.12 3.81
N VAL A 73 -8.51 11.99 3.36
CA VAL A 73 -8.22 13.03 2.36
C VAL A 73 -7.00 13.88 2.73
N PRO A 74 -6.87 14.43 3.97
CA PRO A 74 -5.69 15.24 4.30
C PRO A 74 -4.38 14.46 4.22
N HIS A 75 -4.43 13.15 4.38
CA HIS A 75 -3.23 12.30 4.45
C HIS A 75 -2.80 11.79 3.08
N ILE A 76 -3.71 11.75 2.09
CA ILE A 76 -3.38 11.32 0.74
C ILE A 76 -3.12 12.50 -0.20
N THR A 77 -3.40 13.71 0.22
CA THR A 77 -3.12 14.91 -0.58
C THR A 77 -1.62 14.95 -0.91
N GLY A 78 -1.30 15.09 -2.18
CA GLY A 78 0.08 15.15 -2.64
C GLY A 78 0.68 13.80 -3.03
N LEU A 79 -0.04 12.69 -2.84
CA LEU A 79 0.44 11.39 -3.34
C LEU A 79 0.66 11.45 -4.84
N LYS A 80 1.70 10.73 -5.31
CA LYS A 80 2.02 10.70 -6.74
C LYS A 80 0.89 10.03 -7.53
N GLU A 81 0.39 8.93 -7.03
CA GLU A 81 -0.67 8.14 -7.69
C GLU A 81 -1.31 7.21 -6.67
N MET A 82 -2.55 6.80 -6.94
CA MET A 82 -3.18 5.70 -6.21
C MET A 82 -3.58 4.60 -7.18
N VAL A 83 -3.49 3.35 -6.72
CA VAL A 83 -4.04 2.19 -7.42
C VAL A 83 -5.14 1.63 -6.55
N ILE A 84 -6.36 1.59 -7.05
CA ILE A 84 -7.55 1.36 -6.24
C ILE A 84 -8.24 0.07 -6.69
N LEU A 85 -8.60 -0.78 -5.72
CA LEU A 85 -9.20 -2.08 -6.00
C LEU A 85 -10.27 -2.43 -4.97
N GLY A 86 -11.02 -3.51 -5.24
CA GLY A 86 -11.97 -4.08 -4.29
C GLY A 86 -13.33 -3.41 -4.30
N GLU A 87 -14.19 -3.90 -3.40
CA GLU A 87 -15.57 -3.43 -3.29
C GLU A 87 -15.68 -1.96 -2.93
N SER A 88 -14.74 -1.47 -2.11
CA SER A 88 -14.78 -0.08 -1.64
C SER A 88 -14.23 0.92 -2.66
N ALA A 89 -13.81 0.46 -3.84
CA ALA A 89 -13.18 1.33 -4.84
C ALA A 89 -13.95 2.63 -5.12
N PRO A 90 -15.28 2.62 -5.30
CA PRO A 90 -15.98 3.88 -5.56
C PRO A 90 -15.83 4.91 -4.43
N ARG A 91 -15.78 4.44 -3.17
CA ARG A 91 -15.64 5.33 -2.01
C ARG A 91 -14.21 5.84 -1.87
N VAL A 92 -13.22 4.98 -2.12
CA VAL A 92 -11.80 5.38 -2.11
C VAL A 92 -11.52 6.37 -3.24
N LYS A 93 -12.12 6.16 -4.42
CA LYS A 93 -11.99 7.09 -5.55
C LYS A 93 -12.53 8.47 -5.21
N ARG A 94 -13.66 8.54 -4.46
CA ARG A 94 -14.19 9.84 -4.03
C ARG A 94 -13.20 10.59 -3.15
N ALA A 95 -12.51 9.88 -2.24
CA ALA A 95 -11.49 10.52 -1.42
C ALA A 95 -10.31 10.99 -2.28
N ALA A 96 -9.88 10.20 -3.24
CA ALA A 96 -8.80 10.58 -4.16
C ALA A 96 -9.19 11.82 -4.96
N ASP A 97 -10.42 11.87 -5.47
CA ASP A 97 -10.93 13.03 -6.20
C ASP A 97 -10.91 14.29 -5.33
N LYS A 98 -11.36 14.19 -4.09
CA LYS A 98 -11.36 15.32 -3.15
C LYS A 98 -9.96 15.82 -2.84
N ALA A 99 -8.99 14.90 -2.80
CA ALA A 99 -7.59 15.22 -2.54
C ALA A 99 -6.83 15.66 -3.79
N GLY A 100 -7.43 15.50 -4.97
CA GLY A 100 -6.76 15.83 -6.23
C GLY A 100 -5.67 14.84 -6.62
N VAL A 101 -5.78 13.58 -6.18
CA VAL A 101 -4.78 12.54 -6.46
C VAL A 101 -5.21 11.74 -7.69
N PRO A 102 -4.34 11.58 -8.69
CA PRO A 102 -4.65 10.72 -9.84
C PRO A 102 -4.67 9.25 -9.41
N TYR A 103 -5.51 8.45 -10.06
CA TYR A 103 -5.62 7.03 -9.72
C TYR A 103 -5.94 6.17 -10.94
N VAL A 104 -5.66 4.87 -10.80
CA VAL A 104 -6.06 3.84 -11.76
C VAL A 104 -6.70 2.68 -11.02
N ASP A 105 -7.49 1.88 -11.72
CA ASP A 105 -8.14 0.70 -11.17
C ASP A 105 -7.25 -0.53 -11.29
N ALA A 106 -7.43 -1.49 -10.38
CA ALA A 106 -6.80 -2.79 -10.47
C ALA A 106 -7.81 -3.88 -10.10
N THR A 107 -7.59 -5.09 -10.62
CA THR A 107 -8.50 -6.23 -10.40
C THR A 107 -8.17 -6.98 -9.11
N ASP A 108 -6.91 -7.01 -8.72
CA ASP A 108 -6.43 -7.66 -7.50
C ASP A 108 -5.07 -7.06 -7.11
N VAL A 109 -4.48 -7.61 -6.05
CA VAL A 109 -3.19 -7.09 -5.55
C VAL A 109 -2.06 -7.32 -6.54
N ALA A 110 -2.05 -8.47 -7.23
CA ALA A 110 -1.01 -8.74 -8.24
C ALA A 110 -1.08 -7.71 -9.36
N ASP A 111 -2.27 -7.44 -9.89
CA ASP A 111 -2.48 -6.44 -10.93
C ASP A 111 -2.10 -5.04 -10.43
N ALA A 112 -2.52 -4.71 -9.19
CA ALA A 112 -2.23 -3.42 -8.58
C ALA A 112 -0.73 -3.19 -8.43
N THR A 113 0.00 -4.22 -7.99
CA THR A 113 1.45 -4.13 -7.80
C THR A 113 2.17 -3.87 -9.11
N LYS A 114 1.78 -4.57 -10.16
CA LYS A 114 2.38 -4.38 -11.49
C LYS A 114 2.10 -2.98 -12.04
N LYS A 115 0.85 -2.51 -11.90
CA LYS A 115 0.48 -1.16 -12.34
C LYS A 115 1.23 -0.09 -11.55
N ALA A 116 1.35 -0.27 -10.24
CA ALA A 116 2.09 0.67 -9.40
C ALA A 116 3.55 0.72 -9.81
N PHE A 117 4.17 -0.43 -10.09
CA PHE A 117 5.56 -0.48 -10.54
C PHE A 117 5.73 0.26 -11.87
N ASP A 118 4.79 0.07 -12.81
CA ASP A 118 4.84 0.75 -14.11
C ASP A 118 4.72 2.27 -13.99
N LEU A 119 4.00 2.75 -12.98
CA LEU A 119 3.82 4.19 -12.72
C LEU A 119 5.00 4.80 -11.96
N ALA A 120 5.83 3.97 -11.34
CA ALA A 120 6.90 4.43 -10.46
C ALA A 120 8.15 4.81 -11.23
N SER A 121 8.90 5.76 -10.65
CA SER A 121 10.24 6.15 -11.12
C SER A 121 11.24 5.84 -10.02
N PRO A 122 12.55 5.72 -10.35
CA PRO A 122 13.57 5.52 -9.31
C PRO A 122 13.45 6.57 -8.21
N GLY A 123 13.51 6.14 -6.96
CA GLY A 123 13.30 6.99 -5.80
C GLY A 123 11.88 6.98 -5.25
N ASP A 124 10.94 6.39 -5.97
CA ASP A 124 9.54 6.28 -5.52
C ASP A 124 9.35 5.08 -4.59
N VAL A 125 8.20 5.08 -3.90
CA VAL A 125 7.79 4.02 -2.98
C VAL A 125 6.44 3.49 -3.43
N VAL A 126 6.31 2.17 -3.53
CA VAL A 126 5.01 1.50 -3.70
C VAL A 126 4.60 0.97 -2.33
N LEU A 127 3.49 1.47 -1.81
CA LEU A 127 3.00 1.14 -0.48
C LEU A 127 1.64 0.43 -0.60
N LEU A 128 1.59 -0.83 -0.17
CA LEU A 128 0.31 -1.53 0.02
C LEU A 128 -0.18 -1.21 1.42
N SER A 129 -1.09 -0.26 1.55
CA SER A 129 -1.73 0.10 2.83
C SER A 129 -3.22 0.32 2.55
N PRO A 130 -4.01 -0.75 2.55
CA PRO A 130 -5.31 -0.76 1.91
C PRO A 130 -6.40 0.05 2.59
N ALA A 131 -6.27 0.37 3.87
CA ALA A 131 -7.29 1.06 4.69
C ALA A 131 -8.60 0.26 4.81
N ASN A 132 -8.62 -0.99 4.36
CA ASN A 132 -9.80 -1.85 4.27
C ASN A 132 -9.44 -3.28 4.64
N ALA A 133 -10.42 -4.01 5.18
CA ALA A 133 -10.28 -5.46 5.36
C ALA A 133 -10.19 -6.14 3.98
N SER A 134 -9.68 -7.37 3.97
CA SER A 134 -9.39 -8.10 2.73
C SER A 134 -10.50 -9.05 2.29
N TRP A 135 -11.55 -9.23 3.08
CA TRP A 135 -12.51 -10.33 2.96
C TRP A 135 -13.38 -10.29 1.70
N ASP A 136 -13.32 -9.22 0.91
CA ASP A 136 -13.98 -9.17 -0.38
C ASP A 136 -13.28 -10.03 -1.44
N MET A 137 -11.93 -10.18 -1.33
CA MET A 137 -11.13 -10.92 -2.32
C MET A 137 -10.19 -11.96 -1.70
N TYR A 138 -9.89 -11.85 -0.41
CA TYR A 138 -8.92 -12.71 0.25
C TYR A 138 -9.48 -13.19 1.59
N PRO A 139 -9.14 -14.41 2.04
CA PRO A 139 -9.66 -14.92 3.32
C PRO A 139 -9.17 -14.12 4.53
N ASN A 140 -8.01 -13.48 4.43
CA ASN A 140 -7.45 -12.65 5.49
C ASN A 140 -6.40 -11.70 4.93
N PHE A 141 -5.91 -10.76 5.76
CA PHE A 141 -4.94 -9.77 5.30
C PHE A 141 -3.57 -10.40 5.03
N GLU A 142 -3.26 -11.53 5.66
CA GLU A 142 -1.97 -12.21 5.44
C GLU A 142 -1.88 -12.76 4.02
N VAL A 143 -2.95 -13.40 3.52
CA VAL A 143 -3.00 -13.91 2.15
C VAL A 143 -2.87 -12.75 1.15
N ARG A 144 -3.55 -11.63 1.42
CA ARG A 144 -3.42 -10.42 0.60
C ARG A 144 -1.98 -9.91 0.57
N GLY A 145 -1.35 -9.85 1.74
CA GLY A 145 0.04 -9.42 1.83
C GLY A 145 1.01 -10.41 1.18
N ASP A 146 0.76 -11.71 1.29
CA ASP A 146 1.59 -12.73 0.66
C ASP A 146 1.53 -12.62 -0.87
N GLU A 147 0.38 -12.30 -1.45
CA GLU A 147 0.27 -12.07 -2.89
C GLU A 147 1.13 -10.88 -3.31
N PHE A 148 1.14 -9.81 -2.52
CA PHE A 148 2.01 -8.65 -2.77
C PHE A 148 3.48 -9.07 -2.76
N LEU A 149 3.90 -9.82 -1.74
CA LEU A 149 5.30 -10.28 -1.63
C LEU A 149 5.70 -11.12 -2.84
N ALA A 150 4.85 -12.07 -3.24
CA ALA A 150 5.11 -12.95 -4.37
C ALA A 150 5.19 -12.15 -5.69
N THR A 151 4.30 -11.17 -5.86
CA THR A 151 4.29 -10.34 -7.08
C THR A 151 5.55 -9.49 -7.16
N VAL A 152 5.98 -8.88 -6.05
CA VAL A 152 7.20 -8.07 -6.01
C VAL A 152 8.40 -8.93 -6.42
N LYS A 153 8.50 -10.15 -5.90
CA LYS A 153 9.60 -11.06 -6.28
C LYS A 153 9.60 -11.33 -7.78
N GLY A 154 8.42 -11.45 -8.38
CA GLY A 154 8.29 -11.72 -9.80
C GLY A 154 8.66 -10.54 -10.71
N LEU A 155 8.80 -9.34 -10.15
CA LEU A 155 9.17 -8.15 -10.93
C LEU A 155 10.68 -8.09 -11.23
N LYS A 156 11.47 -8.87 -10.55
CA LYS A 156 12.93 -8.88 -10.74
C LYS A 156 13.36 -9.48 -12.07
#